data_7df972888e8b057f136097ec10bddbb1
#
_entry.id   7df972888e8b057f136097ec10bddbb1
#
_cell.length_a   1.000
_cell.length_b   1.000
_cell.length_c   1.000
_cell.angle_alpha   90.00
_cell.angle_beta   90.00
_cell.angle_gamma   90.00
#
_symmetry.space_group_name_H-M   'P 1'
#
loop_
_entity.id
_entity.type
_entity.pdbx_description
1 polymer ?
#
loop_
_entity_poly.entity_id
_entity_poly.type
_entity_poly.pdbx_seq_one_letter_code
_entity_poly.pdbx_strand_id
1 'polypeptide(L)'
;WLEGHPDVKEQLLPTEEEQAAYAAGNRDPEDTKWHYYLEEAEQEPEVQTQLAEIRKEYAALTPDQLKVIDPCSGSGHILAYMFDVLMKIYESYGYTTREAVASIVENNLYGLDIDDRAAQLAYFAVMMKARQYDRRFFSRGIQPHVYAIVESNHVDKFAVDYFCNGDAKLTAAMDTIISELHDAK
;
A
#
# COMPACT_ATOMS: atom_id res chain seq x y z
N TRP A 1 -13.14 2.42 -1.19
CA TRP A 1 -13.05 3.35 -2.33
C TRP A 1 -13.87 2.86 -3.53
N LEU A 2 -13.74 1.61 -3.94
CA LEU A 2 -14.41 1.04 -5.13
C LEU A 2 -15.94 1.10 -5.01
N GLU A 3 -16.49 0.91 -3.81
CA GLU A 3 -17.94 1.04 -3.56
C GLU A 3 -18.47 2.47 -3.80
N GLY A 4 -17.62 3.47 -3.66
CA GLY A 4 -17.92 4.87 -3.99
C GLY A 4 -17.80 5.20 -5.48
N HIS A 5 -17.30 4.27 -6.30
CA HIS A 5 -17.01 4.47 -7.72
C HIS A 5 -17.58 3.31 -8.57
N PRO A 6 -18.92 3.20 -8.69
CA PRO A 6 -19.57 2.06 -9.31
C PRO A 6 -19.19 1.85 -10.78
N ASP A 7 -18.97 2.92 -11.52
CA ASP A 7 -18.57 2.84 -12.94
C ASP A 7 -17.18 2.20 -13.10
N VAL A 8 -16.27 2.50 -12.16
CA VAL A 8 -14.92 1.92 -12.13
C VAL A 8 -15.00 0.48 -11.65
N LYS A 9 -15.86 0.19 -10.66
CA LYS A 9 -16.12 -1.17 -10.16
C LYS A 9 -16.55 -2.09 -11.28
N GLU A 10 -17.52 -1.70 -12.10
CA GLU A 10 -18.01 -2.49 -13.23
C GLU A 10 -16.90 -2.77 -14.28
N GLN A 11 -16.03 -1.81 -14.52
CA GLN A 11 -14.93 -1.97 -15.46
C GLN A 11 -13.82 -2.90 -14.96
N LEU A 12 -13.54 -2.90 -13.67
CA LEU A 12 -12.40 -3.61 -13.07
C LEU A 12 -12.74 -5.00 -12.55
N LEU A 13 -13.99 -5.27 -12.18
CA LEU A 13 -14.39 -6.59 -11.70
C LEU A 13 -14.72 -7.54 -12.85
N PRO A 14 -14.35 -8.82 -12.73
CA PRO A 14 -14.74 -9.83 -13.70
C PRO A 14 -16.25 -10.11 -13.62
N THR A 15 -16.83 -10.53 -14.72
CA THR A 15 -18.16 -11.13 -14.72
C THR A 15 -18.12 -12.50 -14.04
N GLU A 16 -19.28 -13.04 -13.70
CA GLU A 16 -19.36 -14.39 -13.11
C GLU A 16 -18.72 -15.47 -14.01
N GLU A 17 -18.89 -15.34 -15.34
CA GLU A 17 -18.30 -16.27 -16.31
C GLU A 17 -16.77 -16.14 -16.35
N GLU A 18 -16.24 -14.92 -16.38
CA GLU A 18 -14.80 -14.64 -16.34
C GLU A 18 -14.18 -15.16 -15.02
N GLN A 19 -14.85 -14.95 -13.90
CA GLN A 19 -14.39 -15.42 -12.59
C GLN A 19 -14.40 -16.95 -12.52
N ALA A 20 -15.42 -17.60 -13.05
CA ALA A 20 -15.50 -19.07 -13.11
C ALA A 20 -14.39 -19.64 -14.01
N ALA A 21 -14.12 -19.03 -15.15
CA ALA A 21 -13.04 -19.43 -16.05
C ALA A 21 -11.67 -19.27 -15.36
N TYR A 22 -11.46 -18.15 -14.67
CA TYR A 22 -10.24 -17.90 -13.89
C TYR A 22 -10.04 -18.94 -12.78
N ALA A 23 -11.09 -19.26 -12.02
CA ALA A 23 -11.07 -20.29 -10.97
C ALA A 23 -10.79 -21.71 -11.53
N ALA A 24 -11.26 -21.99 -12.75
CA ALA A 24 -10.96 -23.23 -13.46
C ALA A 24 -9.51 -23.32 -14.00
N GLY A 25 -8.69 -22.29 -13.80
CA GLY A 25 -7.30 -22.26 -14.25
C GLY A 25 -7.07 -21.68 -15.64
N ASN A 26 -8.12 -21.16 -16.27
CA ASN A 26 -8.03 -20.46 -17.55
C ASN A 26 -7.43 -19.04 -17.29
N ARG A 27 -6.13 -18.91 -17.52
CA ARG A 27 -5.41 -17.64 -17.31
C ARG A 27 -5.19 -16.96 -18.64
N ASP A 28 -5.90 -15.84 -18.88
CA ASP A 28 -5.64 -14.97 -20.01
C ASP A 28 -4.53 -13.98 -19.63
N PRO A 29 -3.39 -13.95 -20.35
CA PRO A 29 -2.32 -12.98 -20.09
C PRO A 29 -2.73 -11.51 -20.29
N GLU A 30 -3.77 -11.26 -21.07
CA GLU A 30 -4.32 -9.92 -21.34
C GLU A 30 -5.38 -9.51 -20.30
N ASP A 31 -5.78 -10.42 -19.40
CA ASP A 31 -6.78 -10.14 -18.39
C ASP A 31 -6.22 -9.23 -17.31
N THR A 32 -6.81 -8.04 -17.18
CA THR A 32 -6.46 -7.02 -16.18
C THR A 32 -7.52 -6.85 -15.09
N LYS A 33 -8.49 -7.77 -15.01
CA LYS A 33 -9.57 -7.74 -14.02
C LYS A 33 -9.08 -8.10 -12.62
N TRP A 34 -9.80 -7.61 -11.62
CA TRP A 34 -9.49 -7.86 -10.21
C TRP A 34 -10.20 -9.12 -9.71
N HIS A 35 -9.58 -10.27 -9.86
CA HIS A 35 -10.14 -11.57 -9.49
C HIS A 35 -10.15 -11.88 -7.98
N TYR A 36 -9.45 -11.06 -7.18
CA TYR A 36 -9.35 -11.22 -5.71
C TYR A 36 -10.17 -10.21 -4.93
N TYR A 37 -11.09 -9.53 -5.59
CA TYR A 37 -12.02 -8.64 -4.91
C TYR A 37 -13.03 -9.46 -4.09
N LEU A 38 -13.21 -9.07 -2.84
CA LEU A 38 -14.22 -9.65 -1.96
C LEU A 38 -15.26 -8.57 -1.65
N GLU A 39 -16.53 -8.92 -1.83
CA GLU A 39 -17.64 -8.06 -1.41
C GLU A 39 -17.73 -8.03 0.12
N GLU A 40 -18.21 -6.90 0.64
CA GLU A 40 -18.44 -6.78 2.07
C GLU A 40 -19.52 -7.77 2.53
N ALA A 41 -19.26 -8.43 3.66
CA ALA A 41 -20.23 -9.28 4.31
C ALA A 41 -21.39 -8.43 4.88
N GLU A 42 -22.59 -9.03 4.92
CA GLU A 42 -23.72 -8.41 5.62
C GLU A 42 -23.38 -8.17 7.10
N GLN A 43 -23.70 -6.98 7.58
CA GLN A 43 -23.44 -6.54 8.96
C GLN A 43 -24.75 -6.15 9.64
N GLU A 44 -24.72 -6.07 10.97
CA GLU A 44 -25.83 -5.55 11.76
C GLU A 44 -26.19 -4.11 11.34
N PRO A 45 -27.46 -3.70 11.41
CA PRO A 45 -27.92 -2.38 10.94
C PRO A 45 -27.18 -1.19 11.54
N GLU A 46 -26.77 -1.28 12.81
CA GLU A 46 -26.00 -0.21 13.48
C GLU A 46 -24.61 -0.10 12.87
N VAL A 47 -23.95 -1.23 12.59
CA VAL A 47 -22.64 -1.30 11.95
C VAL A 47 -22.75 -0.79 10.50
N GLN A 48 -23.78 -1.18 9.76
CA GLN A 48 -24.02 -0.70 8.40
C GLN A 48 -24.13 0.83 8.33
N THR A 49 -24.77 1.45 9.33
CA THR A 49 -24.90 2.92 9.40
C THR A 49 -23.52 3.56 9.58
N GLN A 50 -22.71 3.04 10.48
CA GLN A 50 -21.34 3.54 10.70
C GLN A 50 -20.45 3.36 9.46
N LEU A 51 -20.53 2.18 8.83
CA LEU A 51 -19.79 1.90 7.59
C LEU A 51 -20.21 2.82 6.45
N ALA A 52 -21.48 3.20 6.35
CA ALA A 52 -21.94 4.12 5.33
C ALA A 52 -21.29 5.52 5.41
N GLU A 53 -21.05 6.02 6.64
CA GLU A 53 -20.32 7.28 6.83
C GLU A 53 -18.83 7.13 6.46
N ILE A 54 -18.18 6.07 6.91
CA ILE A 54 -16.79 5.76 6.55
C ILE A 54 -16.63 5.61 5.02
N ARG A 55 -17.59 4.95 4.35
CA ARG A 55 -17.57 4.81 2.88
C ARG A 55 -17.63 6.15 2.17
N LYS A 56 -18.39 7.12 2.68
CA LYS A 56 -18.44 8.48 2.11
C LYS A 56 -17.07 9.17 2.21
N GLU A 57 -16.39 9.02 3.34
CA GLU A 57 -15.05 9.57 3.54
C GLU A 57 -14.06 8.92 2.57
N TYR A 58 -14.06 7.59 2.45
CA TYR A 58 -13.18 6.88 1.52
C TYR A 58 -13.48 7.18 0.05
N ALA A 59 -14.75 7.36 -0.31
CA ALA A 59 -15.13 7.72 -1.68
C ALA A 59 -14.64 9.11 -2.08
N ALA A 60 -14.45 10.01 -1.12
CA ALA A 60 -13.95 11.36 -1.35
C ALA A 60 -12.42 11.44 -1.47
N LEU A 61 -11.68 10.36 -1.15
CA LEU A 61 -10.22 10.34 -1.21
C LEU A 61 -9.72 10.39 -2.66
N THR A 62 -8.74 11.24 -2.90
CA THR A 62 -7.97 11.23 -4.15
C THR A 62 -6.96 10.10 -4.15
N PRO A 63 -6.50 9.62 -5.32
CA PRO A 63 -5.59 8.47 -5.39
C PRO A 63 -4.32 8.60 -4.54
N ASP A 64 -3.73 9.79 -4.45
CA ASP A 64 -2.52 10.08 -3.66
C ASP A 64 -2.74 10.02 -2.13
N GLN A 65 -3.99 10.12 -1.69
CA GLN A 65 -4.37 10.02 -0.28
C GLN A 65 -4.56 8.57 0.19
N LEU A 66 -4.69 7.62 -0.74
CA LEU A 66 -4.81 6.20 -0.40
C LEU A 66 -3.47 5.68 0.13
N LYS A 67 -3.43 5.24 1.39
CA LYS A 67 -2.22 4.67 2.01
C LYS A 67 -2.42 3.18 2.24
N VAL A 68 -1.49 2.39 1.72
CA VAL A 68 -1.48 0.93 1.86
C VAL A 68 -0.17 0.52 2.51
N ILE A 69 -0.26 -0.15 3.64
CA ILE A 69 0.90 -0.73 4.32
C ILE A 69 0.79 -2.24 4.38
N ASP A 70 1.86 -2.91 3.99
CA ASP A 70 2.06 -4.34 4.25
C ASP A 70 3.12 -4.48 5.36
N PRO A 71 2.71 -4.79 6.60
CA PRO A 71 3.62 -4.84 7.75
C PRO A 71 4.48 -6.11 7.81
N CYS A 72 4.23 -7.07 6.91
CA CYS A 72 4.95 -8.35 6.78
C CYS A 72 5.20 -8.64 5.30
N SER A 73 5.84 -7.69 4.61
CA SER A 73 5.86 -7.62 3.14
C SER A 73 6.55 -8.81 2.45
N GLY A 74 7.34 -9.60 3.17
CA GLY A 74 8.06 -10.73 2.60
C GLY A 74 8.87 -10.30 1.38
N SER A 75 8.69 -11.00 0.27
CA SER A 75 9.31 -10.66 -1.02
C SER A 75 8.55 -9.61 -1.84
N GLY A 76 7.50 -8.97 -1.26
CA GLY A 76 6.78 -7.86 -1.90
C GLY A 76 5.68 -8.26 -2.88
N HIS A 77 5.18 -9.49 -2.85
CA HIS A 77 4.12 -9.94 -3.76
C HIS A 77 2.83 -9.12 -3.63
N ILE A 78 2.42 -8.83 -2.38
CA ILE A 78 1.23 -8.01 -2.11
C ILE A 78 1.46 -6.58 -2.61
N LEU A 79 2.61 -6.00 -2.30
CA LEU A 79 2.95 -4.64 -2.77
C LEU A 79 2.98 -4.55 -4.30
N ALA A 80 3.53 -5.56 -4.98
CA ALA A 80 3.55 -5.61 -6.45
C ALA A 80 2.14 -5.72 -7.05
N TYR A 81 1.25 -6.51 -6.43
CA TYR A 81 -0.15 -6.59 -6.84
C TYR A 81 -0.90 -5.28 -6.58
N MET A 82 -0.71 -4.69 -5.40
CA MET A 82 -1.31 -3.40 -5.05
C MET A 82 -0.85 -2.27 -5.97
N PHE A 83 0.37 -2.36 -6.50
CA PHE A 83 0.85 -1.41 -7.51
C PHE A 83 -0.05 -1.44 -8.76
N ASP A 84 -0.39 -2.63 -9.27
CA ASP A 84 -1.28 -2.77 -10.42
C ASP A 84 -2.70 -2.26 -10.12
N VAL A 85 -3.21 -2.53 -8.92
CA VAL A 85 -4.50 -2.03 -8.45
C VAL A 85 -4.51 -0.49 -8.46
N LEU A 86 -3.49 0.13 -7.87
CA LEU A 86 -3.36 1.58 -7.80
C LEU A 86 -3.19 2.20 -9.19
N MET A 87 -2.43 1.57 -10.09
CA MET A 87 -2.32 2.05 -11.47
C MET A 87 -3.69 2.21 -12.13
N LYS A 88 -4.60 1.24 -11.95
CA LYS A 88 -5.97 1.31 -12.48
C LYS A 88 -6.78 2.44 -11.84
N ILE A 89 -6.61 2.67 -10.55
CA ILE A 89 -7.25 3.78 -9.85
C ILE A 89 -6.76 5.12 -10.42
N TYR A 90 -5.45 5.31 -10.57
CA TYR A 90 -4.90 6.53 -11.16
C TYR A 90 -5.34 6.74 -12.61
N GLU A 91 -5.39 5.67 -13.41
CA GLU A 91 -5.90 5.71 -14.80
C GLU A 91 -7.35 6.21 -14.86
N SER A 92 -8.21 5.76 -13.93
CA SER A 92 -9.62 6.20 -13.86
C SER A 92 -9.77 7.70 -13.56
N TYR A 93 -8.78 8.31 -12.91
CA TYR A 93 -8.71 9.75 -12.65
C TYR A 93 -8.04 10.55 -13.79
N GLY A 94 -7.57 9.88 -14.84
CA GLY A 94 -6.93 10.52 -15.99
C GLY A 94 -5.46 10.91 -15.79
N TYR A 95 -4.79 10.35 -14.79
CA TYR A 95 -3.35 10.54 -14.63
C TYR A 95 -2.57 9.86 -15.74
N THR A 96 -1.48 10.47 -16.16
CA THR A 96 -0.54 9.79 -17.06
C THR A 96 0.15 8.65 -16.32
N THR A 97 0.52 7.59 -17.05
CA THR A 97 1.28 6.45 -16.48
C THR A 97 2.50 6.93 -15.69
N ARG A 98 3.16 7.95 -16.18
CA ARG A 98 4.37 8.50 -15.56
C ARG A 98 4.10 9.18 -14.22
N GLU A 99 3.04 9.95 -14.12
CA GLU A 99 2.61 10.61 -12.88
C GLU A 99 2.09 9.59 -11.88
N ALA A 100 1.27 8.64 -12.35
CA ALA A 100 0.75 7.55 -11.52
C ALA A 100 1.87 6.74 -10.86
N VAL A 101 2.86 6.28 -11.63
CA VAL A 101 4.00 5.50 -11.12
C VAL A 101 4.77 6.27 -10.04
N ALA A 102 5.06 7.55 -10.28
CA ALA A 102 5.76 8.37 -9.30
C ALA A 102 4.95 8.49 -8.00
N SER A 103 3.68 8.86 -8.11
CA SER A 103 2.80 9.05 -6.96
C SER A 103 2.56 7.75 -6.17
N ILE A 104 2.41 6.61 -6.85
CA ILE A 104 2.24 5.32 -6.18
C ILE A 104 3.43 5.00 -5.28
N VAL A 105 4.66 5.20 -5.78
CA VAL A 105 5.87 4.90 -5.01
C VAL A 105 6.09 5.91 -3.88
N GLU A 106 5.80 7.20 -4.12
CA GLU A 106 6.01 8.27 -3.14
C GLU A 106 4.91 8.35 -2.08
N ASN A 107 3.66 8.04 -2.45
CA ASN A 107 2.52 8.38 -1.60
C ASN A 107 1.70 7.17 -1.13
N ASN A 108 1.67 6.07 -1.86
CA ASN A 108 0.66 5.04 -1.62
C ASN A 108 1.20 3.78 -0.93
N LEU A 109 2.37 3.26 -1.36
CA LEU A 109 2.84 1.94 -0.95
C LEU A 109 3.90 2.01 0.14
N TYR A 110 3.64 1.27 1.22
CA TYR A 110 4.54 1.13 2.36
C TYR A 110 4.71 -0.34 2.69
N GLY A 111 5.93 -0.79 2.91
CA GLY A 111 6.24 -2.16 3.29
C GLY A 111 7.18 -2.22 4.47
N LEU A 112 6.92 -3.14 5.39
CA LEU A 112 7.78 -3.46 6.51
C LEU A 112 8.04 -4.96 6.54
N ASP A 113 9.22 -5.36 6.96
CA ASP A 113 9.52 -6.75 7.28
C ASP A 113 10.56 -6.83 8.39
N ILE A 114 10.53 -7.91 9.16
CA ILE A 114 11.54 -8.15 10.20
C ILE A 114 12.84 -8.71 9.59
N ASP A 115 12.76 -9.38 8.43
CA ASP A 115 13.92 -9.89 7.70
C ASP A 115 14.43 -8.82 6.71
N ASP A 116 15.65 -8.36 6.93
CA ASP A 116 16.32 -7.38 6.06
C ASP A 116 16.41 -7.85 4.60
N ARG A 117 16.63 -9.15 4.36
CA ARG A 117 16.68 -9.71 3.00
C ARG A 117 15.31 -9.70 2.33
N ALA A 118 14.26 -10.01 3.09
CA ALA A 118 12.89 -9.94 2.60
C ALA A 118 12.53 -8.48 2.23
N ALA A 119 12.83 -7.52 3.10
CA ALA A 119 12.63 -6.11 2.83
C ALA A 119 13.39 -5.63 1.58
N GLN A 120 14.65 -6.08 1.38
CA GLN A 120 15.41 -5.77 0.17
C GLN A 120 14.78 -6.35 -1.09
N LEU A 121 14.25 -7.59 -1.02
CA LEU A 121 13.53 -8.21 -2.14
C LEU A 121 12.23 -7.46 -2.45
N ALA A 122 11.47 -7.08 -1.43
CA ALA A 122 10.24 -6.31 -1.60
C ALA A 122 10.52 -4.93 -2.19
N TYR A 123 11.56 -4.24 -1.72
CA TYR A 123 12.04 -2.99 -2.29
C TYR A 123 12.36 -3.15 -3.79
N PHE A 124 13.13 -4.19 -4.13
CA PHE A 124 13.47 -4.49 -5.50
C PHE A 124 12.23 -4.81 -6.34
N ALA A 125 11.28 -5.59 -5.82
CA ALA A 125 10.05 -5.93 -6.50
C ALA A 125 9.23 -4.67 -6.87
N VAL A 126 9.07 -3.73 -5.93
CA VAL A 126 8.37 -2.45 -6.18
C VAL A 126 9.12 -1.62 -7.23
N MET A 127 10.45 -1.53 -7.15
CA MET A 127 11.26 -0.81 -8.13
C MET A 127 11.12 -1.41 -9.53
N MET A 128 11.16 -2.74 -9.65
CA MET A 128 10.99 -3.42 -10.94
C MET A 128 9.57 -3.24 -11.48
N LYS A 129 8.56 -3.24 -10.61
CA LYS A 129 7.17 -2.99 -10.99
C LYS A 129 6.99 -1.57 -11.53
N ALA A 130 7.54 -0.57 -10.84
CA ALA A 130 7.55 0.81 -11.30
C ALA A 130 8.24 0.95 -12.68
N ARG A 131 9.39 0.26 -12.86
CA ARG A 131 10.11 0.27 -14.14
C ARG A 131 9.36 -0.43 -15.27
N GLN A 132 8.53 -1.43 -14.97
CA GLN A 132 7.70 -2.11 -15.97
C GLN A 132 6.75 -1.12 -16.65
N TYR A 133 6.17 -0.21 -15.90
CA TYR A 133 5.29 0.85 -16.41
C TYR A 133 6.06 2.06 -16.97
N ASP A 134 7.17 2.46 -16.30
CA ASP A 134 7.98 3.59 -16.72
C ASP A 134 9.47 3.19 -16.82
N ARG A 135 9.93 2.97 -18.05
CA ARG A 135 11.30 2.55 -18.34
C ARG A 135 12.39 3.47 -17.78
N ARG A 136 12.05 4.75 -17.55
CA ARG A 136 12.99 5.77 -17.04
C ARG A 136 12.85 6.00 -15.55
N PHE A 137 12.06 5.19 -14.84
CA PHE A 137 11.77 5.40 -13.41
C PHE A 137 13.04 5.53 -12.56
N PHE A 138 14.03 4.67 -12.76
CA PHE A 138 15.26 4.68 -11.97
C PHE A 138 16.06 5.98 -12.06
N SER A 139 15.93 6.73 -13.16
CA SER A 139 16.62 8.01 -13.32
C SER A 139 15.99 9.17 -12.54
N ARG A 140 14.85 8.94 -11.89
CA ARG A 140 14.13 10.00 -11.15
C ARG A 140 14.57 10.14 -9.69
N GLY A 141 15.30 9.17 -9.16
CA GLY A 141 15.74 9.17 -7.77
C GLY A 141 14.62 8.91 -6.75
N ILE A 142 13.43 8.50 -7.20
CA ILE A 142 12.30 8.13 -6.34
C ILE A 142 12.57 6.76 -5.72
N GLN A 143 12.35 6.63 -4.41
CA GLN A 143 12.60 5.40 -3.67
C GLN A 143 11.33 4.89 -3.00
N PRO A 144 11.07 3.56 -3.01
CA PRO A 144 9.97 2.95 -2.28
C PRO A 144 10.11 3.08 -0.76
N HIS A 145 8.98 3.20 -0.09
CA HIS A 145 8.88 3.15 1.36
C HIS A 145 8.80 1.70 1.87
N VAL A 146 9.86 0.93 1.63
CA VAL A 146 9.99 -0.45 2.08
C VAL A 146 11.21 -0.57 2.97
N TYR A 147 11.01 -0.99 4.22
CA TYR A 147 12.03 -0.95 5.26
C TYR A 147 12.07 -2.25 6.05
N ALA A 148 13.27 -2.62 6.49
CA ALA A 148 13.43 -3.63 7.52
C ALA A 148 13.18 -3.01 8.90
N ILE A 149 12.51 -3.78 9.78
CA ILE A 149 12.32 -3.41 11.18
C ILE A 149 13.62 -3.74 11.91
N VAL A 150 14.24 -2.72 12.47
CA VAL A 150 15.49 -2.86 13.23
C VAL A 150 15.21 -2.69 14.72
N GLU A 151 15.88 -3.50 15.55
CA GLU A 151 15.80 -3.34 17.00
C GLU A 151 16.19 -1.93 17.45
N SER A 152 15.36 -1.31 18.28
CA SER A 152 15.58 0.06 18.78
C SER A 152 16.57 0.15 19.95
N ASN A 153 17.06 -0.99 20.47
CA ASN A 153 17.93 -1.04 21.65
C ASN A 153 19.26 -0.27 21.51
N HIS A 154 19.67 0.03 20.30
CA HIS A 154 20.92 0.71 20.00
C HIS A 154 20.73 2.04 19.24
N VAL A 155 19.51 2.58 19.27
CA VAL A 155 19.24 3.88 18.65
C VAL A 155 19.99 4.95 19.42
N ASP A 156 20.89 5.66 18.73
CA ASP A 156 21.66 6.76 19.31
C ASP A 156 20.71 7.90 19.71
N LYS A 157 20.93 8.47 20.88
CA LYS A 157 20.17 9.63 21.35
C LYS A 157 20.20 10.80 20.35
N PHE A 158 21.29 10.97 19.63
CA PHE A 158 21.39 11.99 18.57
C PHE A 158 20.35 11.73 17.45
N ALA A 159 20.13 10.47 17.08
CA ALA A 159 19.12 10.12 16.07
C ALA A 159 17.69 10.41 16.56
N VAL A 160 17.41 10.14 17.85
CA VAL A 160 16.13 10.47 18.50
C VAL A 160 15.93 11.98 18.54
N ASP A 161 16.92 12.74 18.99
CA ASP A 161 16.86 14.19 19.07
C ASP A 161 16.69 14.83 17.68
N TYR A 162 17.36 14.29 16.67
CA TYR A 162 17.22 14.72 15.27
C TYR A 162 15.81 14.46 14.73
N PHE A 163 15.27 13.26 14.97
CA PHE A 163 13.91 12.91 14.58
C PHE A 163 12.86 13.79 15.25
N CYS A 164 13.04 14.05 16.55
CA CYS A 164 12.11 14.87 17.34
C CYS A 164 12.21 16.37 17.04
N ASN A 165 13.27 16.80 16.36
CA ASN A 165 13.49 18.19 15.94
C ASN A 165 13.22 19.25 17.03
N GLY A 166 13.62 18.94 18.29
CA GLY A 166 13.46 19.83 19.42
C GLY A 166 12.07 19.82 20.08
N ASP A 167 11.15 18.95 19.65
CA ASP A 167 9.87 18.76 20.34
C ASP A 167 10.05 17.91 21.60
N ALA A 168 9.99 18.55 22.77
CA ALA A 168 10.20 17.91 24.05
C ALA A 168 9.15 16.83 24.38
N LYS A 169 7.90 16.96 23.90
CA LYS A 169 6.85 15.97 24.11
C LYS A 169 7.11 14.75 23.28
N LEU A 170 7.51 14.93 22.03
CA LEU A 170 7.84 13.82 21.12
C LEU A 170 9.09 13.10 21.61
N THR A 171 10.12 13.83 22.07
CA THR A 171 11.31 13.22 22.66
C THR A 171 10.98 12.37 23.87
N ALA A 172 10.19 12.88 24.81
CA ALA A 172 9.76 12.10 25.99
C ALA A 172 8.93 10.86 25.61
N ALA A 173 8.06 10.97 24.63
CA ALA A 173 7.29 9.83 24.12
C ALA A 173 8.20 8.77 23.48
N MET A 174 9.18 9.19 22.67
CA MET A 174 10.15 8.28 22.05
C MET A 174 11.05 7.59 23.08
N ASP A 175 11.55 8.32 24.07
CA ASP A 175 12.34 7.74 25.15
C ASP A 175 11.54 6.69 25.95
N THR A 176 10.25 6.96 26.21
CA THR A 176 9.36 6.01 26.87
C THR A 176 9.15 4.75 26.01
N ILE A 177 8.84 4.90 24.73
CA ILE A 177 8.63 3.78 23.80
C ILE A 177 9.89 2.91 23.72
N ILE A 178 11.07 3.51 23.55
CA ILE A 178 12.33 2.78 23.44
C ILE A 178 12.61 2.02 24.73
N SER A 179 12.36 2.63 25.90
CA SER A 179 12.53 1.99 27.21
C SER A 179 11.59 0.80 27.40
N GLU A 180 10.30 0.98 27.10
CA GLU A 180 9.30 -0.10 27.23
C GLU A 180 9.56 -1.27 26.29
N LEU A 181 9.99 -0.99 25.05
CA LEU A 181 10.37 -2.04 24.09
C LEU A 181 11.64 -2.79 24.50
N HIS A 182 12.57 -2.12 25.18
CA HIS A 182 13.77 -2.77 25.71
C HIS A 182 13.44 -3.79 26.81
N ASP A 183 12.46 -3.49 27.66
CA ASP A 183 12.06 -4.31 28.79
C ASP A 183 11.04 -5.41 28.41
N ALA A 184 10.51 -5.39 27.21
CA ALA A 184 9.50 -6.33 26.70
C ALA A 184 10.06 -7.68 26.19
N LYS A 185 11.28 -8.08 26.59
CA LYS A 185 11.94 -9.35 26.20
C LYS A 185 11.46 -10.53 27.00
#